data_9bd5e859a42297878f50a3586405fa3f
#
_entry.id   9bd5e859a42297878f50a3586405fa3f
#
_cell.length_a   1.000
_cell.length_b   1.000
_cell.length_c   1.000
_cell.angle_alpha   90.00
_cell.angle_beta   90.00
_cell.angle_gamma   90.00
#
_symmetry.space_group_name_H-M   'P 1'
#
loop_
_entity.id
_entity.type
_entity.pdbx_description
1 polymer ?
#
loop_
_entity_poly.entity_id
_entity_poly.type
_entity_poly.pdbx_seq_one_letter_code
_entity_poly.pdbx_strand_id
1 'polypeptide(L)'
;MKRALSIASVALVAAFVAGAMFLLPATLPPEVIERSVVREQTMLEKAWHLPVASAFNRHVDFQSNQSLCGPASIANILRSFGEAADTEKKVLAHTTKCWSGICFFGLSLDELADVTRTATKRSVTVLRDLTPEAFRDELEHVNDPSRRYVINFARAPIFGSGVGHHSPIGGYLEAEDLVLVARFNQFERI
;
A
#
# COMPACT_ATOMS: atom_id res chain seq x y z
N MET A 1 2.64 -42.66 24.85
CA MET A 1 3.07 -42.26 23.50
C MET A 1 1.93 -41.82 22.59
N LYS A 2 0.78 -42.51 22.45
CA LYS A 2 -0.32 -42.12 21.51
C LYS A 2 -0.92 -40.73 21.78
N ARG A 3 -1.05 -40.26 23.04
CA ARG A 3 -1.60 -38.92 23.38
C ARG A 3 -0.65 -37.76 23.04
N ALA A 4 0.67 -37.96 23.17
CA ALA A 4 1.66 -36.95 22.83
C ALA A 4 1.75 -36.72 21.31
N LEU A 5 1.64 -37.79 20.51
CA LEU A 5 1.55 -37.66 19.06
C LEU A 5 0.30 -36.88 18.59
N SER A 6 -0.85 -37.11 19.25
CA SER A 6 -2.11 -36.41 18.94
C SER A 6 -2.01 -34.92 19.21
N ILE A 7 -1.39 -34.50 20.32
CA ILE A 7 -1.23 -33.07 20.65
C ILE A 7 -0.28 -32.38 19.68
N ALA A 8 0.83 -33.02 19.32
CA ALA A 8 1.79 -32.47 18.35
C ALA A 8 1.16 -32.30 16.96
N SER A 9 0.33 -33.26 16.52
CA SER A 9 -0.37 -33.18 15.23
C SER A 9 -1.40 -32.06 15.22
N VAL A 10 -2.15 -31.85 16.31
CA VAL A 10 -3.12 -30.74 16.42
C VAL A 10 -2.42 -29.39 16.42
N ALA A 11 -1.30 -29.26 17.14
CA ALA A 11 -0.52 -28.02 17.16
C ALA A 11 0.05 -27.69 15.76
N LEU A 12 0.51 -28.69 15.02
CA LEU A 12 1.05 -28.51 13.66
C LEU A 12 -0.04 -28.09 12.67
N VAL A 13 -1.22 -28.68 12.75
CA VAL A 13 -2.39 -28.29 11.93
C VAL A 13 -2.84 -26.89 12.29
N ALA A 14 -2.91 -26.53 13.57
CA ALA A 14 -3.27 -25.19 14.00
C ALA A 14 -2.27 -24.13 13.50
N ALA A 15 -0.97 -24.40 13.57
CA ALA A 15 0.07 -23.54 13.05
C ALA A 15 -0.01 -23.38 11.52
N PHE A 16 -0.29 -24.48 10.81
CA PHE A 16 -0.48 -24.47 9.35
C PHE A 16 -1.73 -23.66 8.95
N VAL A 17 -2.84 -23.85 9.64
CA VAL A 17 -4.09 -23.10 9.39
C VAL A 17 -3.89 -21.60 9.69
N ALA A 18 -3.24 -21.25 10.80
CA ALA A 18 -2.92 -19.87 11.13
C ALA A 18 -1.98 -19.23 10.09
N GLY A 19 -0.97 -19.96 9.63
CA GLY A 19 -0.09 -19.53 8.55
C GLY A 19 -0.82 -19.35 7.21
N ALA A 20 -1.71 -20.29 6.86
CA ALA A 20 -2.53 -20.18 5.67
C ALA A 20 -3.51 -19.00 5.73
N MET A 21 -4.14 -18.75 6.87
CA MET A 21 -5.03 -17.58 7.07
C MET A 21 -4.26 -16.26 6.94
N PHE A 22 -2.98 -16.24 7.33
CA PHE A 22 -2.14 -15.05 7.17
C PHE A 22 -1.76 -14.77 5.69
N LEU A 23 -1.73 -15.83 4.88
CA LEU A 23 -1.39 -15.73 3.44
C LEU A 23 -2.61 -15.48 2.55
N LEU A 24 -3.83 -15.69 3.04
CA LEU A 24 -5.04 -15.45 2.26
C LEU A 24 -5.34 -13.95 2.23
N PRO A 25 -5.67 -13.39 1.05
CA PRO A 25 -6.07 -11.99 0.95
C PRO A 25 -7.35 -11.77 1.76
N ALA A 26 -7.31 -10.80 2.70
CA ALA A 26 -8.51 -10.34 3.38
C ALA A 26 -9.39 -9.59 2.36
N THR A 27 -10.48 -10.22 1.95
CA THR A 27 -11.49 -9.57 1.11
C THR A 27 -12.41 -8.75 1.99
N LEU A 28 -12.55 -7.46 1.66
CA LEU A 28 -13.54 -6.61 2.31
C LEU A 28 -14.92 -6.89 1.70
N PRO A 29 -15.99 -6.90 2.50
CA PRO A 29 -17.33 -7.01 1.98
C PRO A 29 -17.64 -5.87 0.99
N PRO A 30 -18.29 -6.16 -0.16
CA PRO A 30 -18.60 -5.13 -1.16
C PRO A 30 -19.34 -3.92 -0.59
N GLU A 31 -20.26 -4.15 0.34
CA GLU A 31 -21.07 -3.10 0.96
C GLU A 31 -20.23 -2.11 1.79
N VAL A 32 -19.13 -2.58 2.36
CA VAL A 32 -18.19 -1.73 3.10
C VAL A 32 -17.42 -0.84 2.13
N ILE A 33 -16.98 -1.42 1.02
CA ILE A 33 -16.26 -0.69 -0.02
C ILE A 33 -17.17 0.37 -0.64
N GLU A 34 -18.43 0.04 -0.97
CA GLU A 34 -19.39 0.97 -1.54
C GLU A 34 -19.67 2.19 -0.67
N ARG A 35 -19.67 2.01 0.66
CA ARG A 35 -19.87 3.12 1.60
C ARG A 35 -18.65 4.01 1.78
N SER A 36 -17.47 3.45 1.57
CA SER A 36 -16.21 4.10 1.94
C SER A 36 -15.45 4.66 0.73
N VAL A 37 -15.93 4.38 -0.48
CA VAL A 37 -15.18 4.66 -1.71
C VAL A 37 -16.09 5.24 -2.78
N VAL A 38 -15.68 6.36 -3.38
CA VAL A 38 -16.38 6.93 -4.54
C VAL A 38 -15.90 6.20 -5.81
N ARG A 39 -16.81 5.53 -6.56
CA ARG A 39 -16.51 4.73 -7.77
C ARG A 39 -17.14 5.28 -9.05
N GLU A 40 -17.43 6.55 -9.06
CA GLU A 40 -17.99 7.17 -10.23
C GLU A 40 -16.97 7.22 -11.37
N GLN A 41 -17.34 6.68 -12.53
CA GLN A 41 -16.43 6.54 -13.67
C GLN A 41 -15.88 7.88 -14.16
N THR A 42 -16.72 8.92 -14.15
CA THR A 42 -16.32 10.28 -14.54
C THR A 42 -15.23 10.85 -13.62
N MET A 43 -15.35 10.62 -12.32
CA MET A 43 -14.34 11.04 -11.34
C MET A 43 -13.04 10.25 -11.50
N LEU A 44 -13.14 8.94 -11.77
CA LEU A 44 -11.96 8.11 -12.05
C LEU A 44 -11.22 8.60 -13.29
N GLU A 45 -11.92 8.84 -14.37
CA GLU A 45 -11.31 9.35 -15.61
C GLU A 45 -10.66 10.71 -15.36
N LYS A 46 -11.35 11.63 -14.67
CA LYS A 46 -10.80 12.94 -14.27
C LYS A 46 -9.51 12.77 -13.45
N ALA A 47 -9.52 11.88 -12.45
CA ALA A 47 -8.35 11.63 -11.61
C ALA A 47 -7.18 11.02 -12.40
N TRP A 48 -7.43 10.12 -13.35
CA TRP A 48 -6.39 9.53 -14.19
C TRP A 48 -5.73 10.51 -15.17
N HIS A 49 -6.35 11.64 -15.44
CA HIS A 49 -5.76 12.71 -16.24
C HIS A 49 -4.87 13.67 -15.42
N LEU A 50 -4.83 13.54 -14.08
CA LEU A 50 -3.92 14.31 -13.25
C LEU A 50 -2.45 13.97 -13.58
N PRO A 51 -1.53 14.94 -13.48
CA PRO A 51 -0.15 14.77 -13.91
C PRO A 51 0.57 13.57 -13.28
N VAL A 52 0.37 13.37 -11.97
CA VAL A 52 0.99 12.25 -11.25
C VAL A 52 0.30 10.93 -11.59
N ALA A 53 -1.04 10.90 -11.63
CA ALA A 53 -1.78 9.69 -11.99
C ALA A 53 -1.41 9.20 -13.39
N SER A 54 -1.30 10.10 -14.36
CA SER A 54 -0.96 9.75 -15.74
C SER A 54 0.40 9.07 -15.86
N ALA A 55 1.36 9.42 -14.99
CA ALA A 55 2.69 8.82 -14.97
C ALA A 55 2.70 7.34 -14.54
N PHE A 56 1.65 6.85 -13.89
CA PHE A 56 1.48 5.42 -13.62
C PHE A 56 1.00 4.64 -14.85
N ASN A 57 0.60 5.31 -15.95
CA ASN A 57 0.06 4.71 -17.17
C ASN A 57 -1.09 3.71 -16.91
N ARG A 58 -1.87 3.95 -15.90
CA ARG A 58 -2.91 3.02 -15.37
C ARG A 58 -2.37 1.63 -15.04
N HIS A 59 -1.07 1.48 -14.94
CA HIS A 59 -0.39 0.23 -14.63
C HIS A 59 0.14 0.28 -13.21
N VAL A 60 -0.57 -0.40 -12.32
CA VAL A 60 -0.21 -0.55 -10.92
C VAL A 60 -0.13 -2.04 -10.60
N ASP A 61 1.06 -2.51 -10.25
CA ASP A 61 1.27 -3.91 -9.85
C ASP A 61 0.74 -4.16 -8.45
N PHE A 62 0.14 -5.33 -8.28
CA PHE A 62 -0.32 -5.81 -6.98
C PHE A 62 0.83 -6.27 -6.10
N GLN A 63 0.66 -6.14 -4.79
CA GLN A 63 1.54 -6.79 -3.85
C GLN A 63 1.47 -8.31 -4.00
N SER A 64 2.62 -8.97 -4.03
CA SER A 64 2.69 -10.42 -4.22
C SER A 64 2.24 -11.23 -3.00
N ASN A 65 2.25 -10.61 -1.81
CA ASN A 65 1.67 -11.16 -0.58
C ASN A 65 1.27 -10.05 0.39
N GLN A 66 0.54 -10.39 1.45
CA GLN A 66 -0.06 -9.42 2.39
C GLN A 66 0.95 -8.53 3.12
N SER A 67 2.21 -8.94 3.21
CA SER A 67 3.24 -8.19 3.92
C SER A 67 3.97 -7.15 3.07
N LEU A 68 3.72 -7.10 1.76
CA LEU A 68 4.47 -6.30 0.79
C LEU A 68 3.75 -5.05 0.28
N CYS A 69 2.70 -4.57 0.95
CA CYS A 69 2.01 -3.36 0.51
C CYS A 69 2.95 -2.14 0.39
N GLY A 70 3.88 -1.98 1.32
CA GLY A 70 4.89 -0.92 1.26
C GLY A 70 5.85 -1.08 0.07
N PRO A 71 6.60 -2.19 -0.04
CA PRO A 71 7.49 -2.44 -1.17
C PRO A 71 6.81 -2.35 -2.54
N ALA A 72 5.59 -2.87 -2.69
CA ALA A 72 4.81 -2.73 -3.91
C ALA A 72 4.46 -1.27 -4.22
N SER A 73 4.08 -0.50 -3.20
CA SER A 73 3.81 0.93 -3.35
C SER A 73 5.04 1.69 -3.86
N ILE A 74 6.21 1.43 -3.28
CA ILE A 74 7.46 2.05 -3.71
C ILE A 74 7.86 1.62 -5.11
N ALA A 75 7.72 0.33 -5.47
CA ALA A 75 8.01 -0.17 -6.80
C ALA A 75 7.18 0.55 -7.88
N ASN A 76 5.88 0.71 -7.66
CA ASN A 76 4.99 1.45 -8.56
C ASN A 76 5.39 2.93 -8.68
N ILE A 77 5.75 3.56 -7.57
CA ILE A 77 6.23 4.95 -7.55
C ILE A 77 7.52 5.09 -8.35
N LEU A 78 8.52 4.26 -8.10
CA LEU A 78 9.81 4.33 -8.79
C LEU A 78 9.65 4.06 -10.29
N ARG A 79 8.77 3.12 -10.67
CA ARG A 79 8.41 2.90 -12.07
C ARG A 79 7.76 4.14 -12.70
N SER A 80 6.89 4.86 -11.98
CA SER A 80 6.26 6.08 -12.49
C SER A 80 7.26 7.24 -12.70
N PHE A 81 8.45 7.13 -12.13
CA PHE A 81 9.60 7.99 -12.41
C PHE A 81 10.55 7.45 -13.49
N GLY A 82 10.29 6.24 -14.01
CA GLY A 82 11.21 5.55 -14.94
C GLY A 82 12.47 4.99 -14.28
N GLU A 83 12.46 4.77 -12.96
CA GLU A 83 13.61 4.22 -12.24
C GLU A 83 13.68 2.69 -12.32
N ALA A 84 14.91 2.15 -12.15
CA ALA A 84 15.17 0.72 -12.31
C ALA A 84 14.61 -0.16 -11.18
N ALA A 85 14.39 0.39 -9.98
CA ALA A 85 13.83 -0.35 -8.84
C ALA A 85 12.28 -0.43 -8.91
N ASP A 86 11.77 -0.96 -10.01
CA ASP A 86 10.37 -0.98 -10.43
C ASP A 86 9.59 -2.24 -10.01
N THR A 87 10.18 -3.09 -9.19
CA THR A 87 9.55 -4.31 -8.63
C THR A 87 9.82 -4.45 -7.15
N GLU A 88 8.93 -5.13 -6.41
CA GLU A 88 9.12 -5.42 -4.97
C GLU A 88 10.50 -6.02 -4.68
N LYS A 89 10.93 -6.98 -5.51
CA LYS A 89 12.24 -7.64 -5.37
C LYS A 89 13.40 -6.64 -5.48
N LYS A 90 13.33 -5.70 -6.41
CA LYS A 90 14.37 -4.69 -6.59
C LYS A 90 14.36 -3.66 -5.45
N VAL A 91 13.18 -3.25 -5.00
CA VAL A 91 13.02 -2.38 -3.83
C VAL A 91 13.63 -3.01 -2.58
N LEU A 92 13.47 -4.32 -2.41
CA LEU A 92 13.98 -5.07 -1.25
C LEU A 92 15.43 -5.56 -1.42
N ALA A 93 16.09 -5.33 -2.55
CA ALA A 93 17.39 -5.93 -2.86
C ALA A 93 18.51 -5.59 -1.85
N HIS A 94 18.40 -4.45 -1.18
CA HIS A 94 19.44 -3.95 -0.26
C HIS A 94 18.97 -3.81 1.19
N THR A 95 17.92 -4.52 1.57
CA THR A 95 17.40 -4.50 2.95
C THR A 95 17.42 -5.89 3.59
N THR A 96 17.65 -5.91 4.89
CA THR A 96 17.52 -7.12 5.73
C THR A 96 16.18 -7.16 6.49
N LYS A 97 15.31 -6.16 6.29
CA LYS A 97 14.02 -6.07 6.97
C LYS A 97 13.04 -7.15 6.56
N CYS A 98 13.20 -7.69 5.34
CA CYS A 98 12.34 -8.73 4.80
C CYS A 98 13.18 -9.95 4.40
N TRP A 99 12.71 -11.13 4.76
CA TRP A 99 13.40 -12.38 4.45
C TRP A 99 12.64 -13.12 3.34
N SER A 100 13.36 -13.52 2.29
CA SER A 100 12.79 -14.23 1.12
C SER A 100 11.51 -13.60 0.55
N GLY A 101 11.42 -12.26 0.53
CA GLY A 101 10.23 -11.55 0.02
C GLY A 101 9.04 -11.55 0.98
N ILE A 102 9.26 -11.81 2.27
CA ILE A 102 8.25 -11.72 3.33
C ILE A 102 8.75 -10.72 4.37
N CYS A 103 7.97 -9.68 4.60
CA CYS A 103 8.20 -8.74 5.69
C CYS A 103 7.28 -9.12 6.85
N PHE A 104 7.81 -9.79 7.87
CA PHE A 104 7.01 -10.22 9.01
C PHE A 104 6.28 -9.02 9.63
N PHE A 105 4.93 -9.10 9.67
CA PHE A 105 4.01 -8.04 10.10
C PHE A 105 3.98 -6.78 9.21
N GLY A 106 4.55 -6.84 7.98
CA GLY A 106 4.70 -5.68 7.11
C GLY A 106 5.87 -4.77 7.51
N LEU A 107 5.92 -3.60 6.94
CA LEU A 107 6.89 -2.56 7.30
C LEU A 107 6.16 -1.39 7.97
N SER A 108 6.74 -0.84 9.02
CA SER A 108 6.35 0.45 9.57
C SER A 108 6.67 1.58 8.58
N LEU A 109 6.14 2.78 8.83
CA LEU A 109 6.42 3.94 7.98
C LEU A 109 7.91 4.28 7.92
N ASP A 110 8.63 4.20 9.06
CA ASP A 110 10.07 4.45 9.11
C ASP A 110 10.88 3.38 8.37
N GLU A 111 10.53 2.11 8.58
CA GLU A 111 11.19 1.00 7.88
C GLU A 111 10.99 1.09 6.38
N LEU A 112 9.79 1.48 5.92
CA LEU A 112 9.54 1.70 4.51
C LEU A 112 10.34 2.88 3.97
N ALA A 113 10.44 3.97 4.72
CA ALA A 113 11.27 5.12 4.35
C ALA A 113 12.75 4.73 4.22
N ASP A 114 13.27 3.93 5.15
CA ASP A 114 14.65 3.44 5.10
C ASP A 114 14.90 2.53 3.88
N VAL A 115 13.98 1.60 3.63
CA VAL A 115 14.02 0.74 2.43
C VAL A 115 13.99 1.60 1.16
N THR A 116 13.14 2.61 1.12
CA THR A 116 13.04 3.52 -0.03
C THR A 116 14.34 4.28 -0.25
N ARG A 117 14.98 4.80 0.80
CA ARG A 117 16.28 5.50 0.70
C ARG A 117 17.40 4.63 0.13
N THR A 118 17.32 3.31 0.31
CA THR A 118 18.28 2.38 -0.31
C THR A 118 17.95 2.05 -1.77
N ALA A 119 16.69 2.16 -2.16
CA ALA A 119 16.21 1.80 -3.49
C ALA A 119 16.30 2.94 -4.52
N THR A 120 16.41 4.20 -4.07
CA THR A 120 16.48 5.38 -4.94
C THR A 120 17.46 6.42 -4.41
N LYS A 121 17.92 7.29 -5.30
CA LYS A 121 18.73 8.47 -4.93
C LYS A 121 17.89 9.71 -4.61
N ARG A 122 16.55 9.62 -4.73
CA ARG A 122 15.65 10.73 -4.41
C ARG A 122 15.60 10.96 -2.91
N SER A 123 15.31 12.18 -2.51
CA SER A 123 15.05 12.51 -1.11
C SER A 123 13.75 11.83 -0.64
N VAL A 124 13.76 11.31 0.58
CA VAL A 124 12.61 10.65 1.21
C VAL A 124 12.32 11.34 2.53
N THR A 125 11.18 11.99 2.60
CA THR A 125 10.68 12.68 3.80
C THR A 125 9.55 11.87 4.41
N VAL A 126 9.54 11.75 5.73
CA VAL A 126 8.45 11.15 6.49
C VAL A 126 7.64 12.26 7.14
N LEU A 127 6.37 12.34 6.80
CA LEU A 127 5.40 13.25 7.40
C LEU A 127 4.56 12.46 8.41
N ARG A 128 4.35 13.01 9.60
CA ARG A 128 3.53 12.37 10.63
C ARG A 128 2.91 13.43 11.54
N ASP A 129 1.88 13.01 12.26
CA ASP A 129 1.15 13.84 13.23
C ASP A 129 0.63 15.14 12.60
N LEU A 130 0.28 15.08 11.30
CA LEU A 130 -0.31 16.20 10.58
C LEU A 130 -1.71 16.49 11.14
N THR A 131 -2.01 17.75 11.34
CA THR A 131 -3.40 18.18 11.52
C THR A 131 -4.18 17.95 10.22
N PRO A 132 -5.52 17.88 10.24
CA PRO A 132 -6.31 17.79 9.01
C PRO A 132 -5.99 18.90 8.00
N GLU A 133 -5.74 20.11 8.48
CA GLU A 133 -5.36 21.27 7.64
C GLU A 133 -3.99 21.05 6.99
N ALA A 134 -2.97 20.70 7.78
CA ALA A 134 -1.63 20.41 7.28
C ALA A 134 -1.61 19.21 6.31
N PHE A 135 -2.46 18.21 6.54
CA PHE A 135 -2.61 17.10 5.60
C PHE A 135 -3.24 17.55 4.28
N ARG A 136 -4.23 18.44 4.33
CA ARG A 136 -4.86 19.00 3.13
C ARG A 136 -3.89 19.88 2.34
N ASP A 137 -3.07 20.70 3.04
CA ASP A 137 -2.01 21.48 2.40
C ASP A 137 -0.99 20.57 1.65
N GLU A 138 -0.64 19.41 2.22
CA GLU A 138 0.21 18.44 1.52
C GLU A 138 -0.49 17.78 0.32
N LEU A 139 -1.81 17.58 0.37
CA LEU A 139 -2.57 17.06 -0.76
C LEU A 139 -2.55 17.99 -1.97
N GLU A 140 -2.46 19.30 -1.80
CA GLU A 140 -2.31 20.26 -2.90
C GLU A 140 -1.01 20.02 -3.69
N HIS A 141 0.02 19.48 -3.03
CA HIS A 141 1.30 19.15 -3.66
C HIS A 141 1.34 17.77 -4.32
N VAL A 142 0.30 16.94 -4.14
CA VAL A 142 0.26 15.57 -4.69
C VAL A 142 0.26 15.56 -6.22
N ASN A 143 -0.26 16.59 -6.85
CA ASN A 143 -0.32 16.70 -8.31
C ASN A 143 0.99 17.24 -8.94
N ASP A 144 1.99 17.60 -8.13
CA ASP A 144 3.31 18.01 -8.62
C ASP A 144 4.04 16.81 -9.26
N PRO A 145 4.36 16.84 -10.56
CA PRO A 145 5.00 15.72 -11.25
C PRO A 145 6.42 15.40 -10.74
N SER A 146 7.06 16.30 -9.99
CA SER A 146 8.36 16.08 -9.36
C SER A 146 8.29 15.26 -8.07
N ARG A 147 7.10 15.09 -7.48
CA ARG A 147 6.86 14.44 -6.18
C ARG A 147 6.02 13.17 -6.33
N ARG A 148 6.15 12.28 -5.37
CA ARG A 148 5.27 11.12 -5.16
C ARG A 148 5.02 10.93 -3.68
N TYR A 149 3.82 10.53 -3.36
CA TYR A 149 3.39 10.29 -2.00
C TYR A 149 2.96 8.85 -1.80
N VAL A 150 3.31 8.31 -0.64
CA VAL A 150 2.74 7.06 -0.10
C VAL A 150 1.99 7.41 1.17
N ILE A 151 0.74 7.04 1.22
CA ILE A 151 -0.04 7.13 2.45
C ILE A 151 0.06 5.83 3.23
N ASN A 152 0.27 5.93 4.55
CA ASN A 152 0.07 4.84 5.50
C ASN A 152 -1.20 5.12 6.30
N PHE A 153 -2.16 4.21 6.27
CA PHE A 153 -3.42 4.38 6.96
C PHE A 153 -3.93 3.09 7.57
N ALA A 154 -4.70 3.23 8.65
CA ALA A 154 -5.39 2.10 9.27
C ALA A 154 -6.69 1.83 8.50
N ARG A 155 -6.87 0.59 8.03
CA ARG A 155 -8.08 0.20 7.28
C ARG A 155 -9.30 0.02 8.17
N ALA A 156 -9.11 -0.43 9.40
CA ALA A 156 -10.23 -0.72 10.30
C ALA A 156 -11.15 0.48 10.59
N PRO A 157 -10.68 1.71 10.81
CA PRO A 157 -11.55 2.88 10.96
C PRO A 157 -12.38 3.21 9.72
N ILE A 158 -11.83 2.95 8.52
CA ILE A 158 -12.48 3.28 7.24
C ILE A 158 -13.41 2.17 6.80
N PHE A 159 -12.96 0.92 6.90
CA PHE A 159 -13.64 -0.25 6.33
C PHE A 159 -14.23 -1.21 7.38
N GLY A 160 -14.11 -0.89 8.66
CA GLY A 160 -14.56 -1.77 9.75
C GLY A 160 -13.70 -3.02 9.97
N SER A 161 -12.65 -3.20 9.18
CA SER A 161 -11.73 -4.34 9.27
C SER A 161 -10.38 -4.08 8.61
N GLY A 162 -9.42 -4.95 8.88
CA GLY A 162 -8.08 -4.88 8.29
C GLY A 162 -7.06 -4.17 9.19
N VAL A 163 -5.80 -4.27 8.81
CA VAL A 163 -4.64 -3.68 9.50
C VAL A 163 -4.13 -2.46 8.74
N GLY A 164 -3.03 -1.88 9.18
CA GLY A 164 -2.34 -0.80 8.48
C GLY A 164 -2.02 -1.16 7.03
N HIS A 165 -2.02 -0.16 6.14
CA HIS A 165 -1.77 -0.35 4.72
C HIS A 165 -1.00 0.83 4.14
N HIS A 166 -0.08 0.52 3.22
CA HIS A 166 0.62 1.51 2.40
C HIS A 166 0.04 1.52 1.00
N SER A 167 -0.21 2.71 0.46
CA SER A 167 -0.65 2.88 -0.93
C SER A 167 -0.03 4.12 -1.56
N PRO A 168 0.30 4.10 -2.85
CA PRO A 168 0.66 5.32 -3.57
C PRO A 168 -0.55 6.24 -3.70
N ILE A 169 -0.33 7.53 -3.60
CA ILE A 169 -1.31 8.54 -3.99
C ILE A 169 -1.06 8.88 -5.47
N GLY A 170 -2.09 8.72 -6.28
CA GLY A 170 -2.05 9.01 -7.71
C GLY A 170 -2.43 10.46 -8.04
N GLY A 171 -3.16 11.14 -7.16
CA GLY A 171 -3.57 12.52 -7.37
C GLY A 171 -4.64 12.98 -6.40
N TYR A 172 -4.93 14.28 -6.45
CA TYR A 172 -5.95 14.93 -5.65
C TYR A 172 -6.85 15.79 -6.55
N LEU A 173 -8.15 15.51 -6.52
CA LEU A 173 -9.18 16.32 -7.15
C LEU A 173 -9.65 17.34 -6.12
N GLU A 174 -9.03 18.50 -6.14
CA GLU A 174 -9.23 19.57 -5.13
C GLU A 174 -10.69 20.04 -5.07
N ALA A 175 -11.33 20.25 -6.22
CA ALA A 175 -12.71 20.73 -6.28
C ALA A 175 -13.73 19.75 -5.66
N GLU A 176 -13.42 18.45 -5.68
CA GLU A 176 -14.26 17.39 -5.14
C GLU A 176 -13.78 16.87 -3.78
N ASP A 177 -12.65 17.40 -3.26
CA ASP A 177 -11.95 16.91 -2.07
C ASP A 177 -11.75 15.36 -2.10
N LEU A 178 -11.30 14.85 -3.26
CA LEU A 178 -11.12 13.42 -3.49
C LEU A 178 -9.67 13.06 -3.81
N VAL A 179 -9.15 12.09 -3.09
CA VAL A 179 -7.80 11.55 -3.30
C VAL A 179 -7.88 10.26 -4.12
N LEU A 180 -7.11 10.20 -5.21
CA LEU A 180 -6.90 8.94 -5.94
C LEU A 180 -5.82 8.13 -5.21
N VAL A 181 -6.25 7.09 -4.52
CA VAL A 181 -5.33 6.12 -3.90
C VAL A 181 -5.26 4.89 -4.78
N ALA A 182 -4.07 4.58 -5.27
CA ALA A 182 -3.85 3.41 -6.08
C ALA A 182 -3.79 2.18 -5.18
N ARG A 183 -4.93 1.53 -4.97
CA ARG A 183 -5.01 0.26 -4.25
C ARG A 183 -4.98 -0.92 -5.21
N PHE A 184 -4.26 -1.92 -4.79
CA PHE A 184 -3.79 -3.04 -5.57
C PHE A 184 -4.82 -4.13 -5.90
N ASN A 185 -6.12 -3.92 -5.78
CA ASN A 185 -7.10 -4.92 -6.23
C ASN A 185 -8.35 -4.35 -6.90
N GLN A 186 -8.51 -3.08 -6.89
CA GLN A 186 -9.54 -2.31 -7.59
C GLN A 186 -9.38 -0.87 -7.12
N PHE A 187 -9.68 0.10 -7.97
CA PHE A 187 -9.59 1.50 -7.63
C PHE A 187 -10.50 1.80 -6.43
N GLU A 188 -9.90 1.92 -5.26
CA GLU A 188 -10.58 2.39 -4.07
C GLU A 188 -10.13 3.83 -3.83
N ARG A 189 -11.09 4.70 -3.60
CA ARG A 189 -10.90 6.09 -3.22
C ARG A 189 -11.08 6.16 -1.71
N ILE A 190 -10.37 7.04 -1.07
CA ILE A 190 -10.62 7.43 0.31
C ILE A 190 -11.32 8.77 0.28
#